data_98bd5f21b318f4048838af8de732e949
#
_entry.id   98bd5f21b318f4048838af8de732e949
#
_cell.length_a   1.000
_cell.length_b   1.000
_cell.length_c   1.000
_cell.angle_alpha   90.00
_cell.angle_beta   90.00
_cell.angle_gamma   90.00
#
_symmetry.space_group_name_H-M   'P 1'
#
loop_
_entity.id
_entity.type
_entity.pdbx_description
1 polymer ?
#
loop_
_entity_poly.entity_id
_entity_poly.type
_entity_poly.pdbx_seq_one_letter_code
_entity_poly.pdbx_strand_id
1 'polypeptide(L)'
;MLALLLDAPAGPRRAVPAIAALDVSASWMRGGDSALWRRAIATARSASSDLLIWGDSARSGNAPSVPRDVATHALPLAERALAVGRPLVLVTDGELDDPTALTSLPAGSRVEVLAHRPAIDAAVIALDAPRAVVAGDTFEARVTVRAGELAVAGASLLLAAGSDVIATMPIDTLAAGLERTLTLRGKIDGAVRSVSLAAVITAAGDVERRNDTLATAVQVAPAAGAVLASTSPDFDARFLIPVLRGAISLPTRAYYRVAPGTWRQDGTLAAVSEQAVRAALAEAPLAILHGDTALFGAPRSITKGSLLLYAPSADTLGEWYPVAAPASPITALLSGVPWDSLAPLSVSAGVHGEWTGLLAAPARSAERRVAIAGSESGRRTVIVGASGLWRWAFRGGVSGDAYATLWGGIFDWLTAERPDSRAALPADAIVRAGDRIRWRRGTGSDTLVRVELRRRGDARADTLALHFAGPRALAESEPLDAGTYETRVSGGSSLLIVNATRELLPRRANVRTGAVGGAAPFGDQPRLRDFHWIYLLLLGALCAEWLLRRHTGLR
;
A
#
# COMPACT_ATOMS: atom_id res chain seq x y z
N MET A 1 -41.04 -47.50 2.77
CA MET A 1 -41.66 -46.28 3.33
C MET A 1 -40.64 -45.39 4.04
N LEU A 2 -39.96 -45.87 5.09
CA LEU A 2 -39.02 -45.01 5.88
C LEU A 2 -37.90 -44.37 5.00
N ALA A 3 -37.32 -45.11 4.06
CA ALA A 3 -36.27 -44.62 3.15
C ALA A 3 -36.76 -43.54 2.16
N LEU A 4 -38.05 -43.59 1.77
CA LEU A 4 -38.69 -42.55 0.95
C LEU A 4 -39.00 -41.30 1.77
N LEU A 5 -39.43 -41.49 3.05
CA LEU A 5 -39.67 -40.40 3.99
C LEU A 5 -38.38 -39.69 4.41
N LEU A 6 -37.30 -40.44 4.54
CA LEU A 6 -35.98 -39.90 4.88
C LEU A 6 -35.22 -39.34 3.65
N ASP A 7 -35.86 -39.32 2.48
CA ASP A 7 -35.25 -38.78 1.24
C ASP A 7 -33.88 -39.38 0.94
N ALA A 8 -33.76 -40.71 1.11
CA ALA A 8 -32.49 -41.40 1.00
C ALA A 8 -31.90 -41.30 -0.42
N PRO A 9 -30.60 -41.09 -0.53
CA PRO A 9 -29.92 -41.02 -1.82
C PRO A 9 -29.92 -42.41 -2.48
N ALA A 10 -30.21 -42.46 -3.79
CA ALA A 10 -30.29 -43.70 -4.56
C ALA A 10 -29.63 -43.52 -5.94
N GLY A 11 -28.56 -44.25 -6.16
CA GLY A 11 -27.83 -44.25 -7.43
C GLY A 11 -26.55 -43.44 -7.43
N PRO A 12 -25.77 -43.55 -8.50
CA PRO A 12 -24.55 -42.77 -8.65
C PRO A 12 -24.87 -41.28 -8.82
N ARG A 13 -24.03 -40.41 -8.25
CA ARG A 13 -24.10 -38.95 -8.51
C ARG A 13 -23.92 -38.72 -10.00
N ARG A 14 -24.79 -37.91 -10.59
CA ARG A 14 -24.57 -37.42 -11.97
C ARG A 14 -23.41 -36.47 -11.97
N ALA A 15 -22.42 -36.74 -12.81
CA ALA A 15 -21.30 -35.81 -13.01
C ALA A 15 -21.84 -34.50 -13.62
N VAL A 16 -21.67 -33.40 -12.90
CA VAL A 16 -21.98 -32.07 -13.45
C VAL A 16 -20.83 -31.65 -14.33
N PRO A 17 -21.07 -31.22 -15.58
CA PRO A 17 -19.97 -30.79 -16.47
C PRO A 17 -19.25 -29.58 -15.87
N ALA A 18 -17.92 -29.60 -15.92
CA ALA A 18 -17.10 -28.51 -15.41
C ALA A 18 -17.24 -27.25 -16.28
N ILE A 19 -17.02 -26.09 -15.68
CA ILE A 19 -16.92 -24.81 -16.37
C ILE A 19 -15.43 -24.50 -16.56
N ALA A 20 -15.01 -23.97 -17.71
CA ALA A 20 -13.67 -23.45 -17.88
C ALA A 20 -13.55 -22.08 -17.18
N ALA A 21 -12.50 -21.90 -16.40
CA ALA A 21 -12.16 -20.63 -15.78
C ALA A 21 -10.79 -20.18 -16.29
N LEU A 22 -10.76 -19.10 -17.06
CA LEU A 22 -9.54 -18.56 -17.66
C LEU A 22 -9.07 -17.36 -16.85
N ASP A 23 -7.84 -17.46 -16.35
CA ASP A 23 -7.11 -16.36 -15.77
C ASP A 23 -6.84 -15.30 -16.84
N VAL A 24 -7.21 -14.04 -16.56
CA VAL A 24 -7.03 -12.91 -17.48
C VAL A 24 -6.13 -11.82 -16.88
N SER A 25 -5.28 -12.20 -15.93
CA SER A 25 -4.27 -11.31 -15.35
C SER A 25 -3.22 -10.86 -16.37
N ALA A 26 -2.64 -9.72 -16.14
CA ALA A 26 -1.63 -9.13 -17.01
C ALA A 26 -0.30 -9.93 -17.02
N SER A 27 -0.10 -10.85 -16.08
CA SER A 27 1.08 -11.72 -15.97
C SER A 27 1.33 -12.54 -17.25
N TRP A 28 0.27 -12.98 -17.94
CA TRP A 28 0.37 -13.68 -19.22
C TRP A 28 1.17 -12.94 -20.30
N MET A 29 1.23 -11.61 -20.20
CA MET A 29 1.92 -10.75 -21.17
C MET A 29 3.37 -10.43 -20.76
N ARG A 30 3.89 -11.06 -19.70
CA ARG A 30 5.29 -10.90 -19.30
C ARG A 30 6.21 -11.38 -20.40
N GLY A 31 7.26 -10.61 -20.68
CA GLY A 31 8.17 -10.88 -21.79
C GLY A 31 7.56 -10.76 -23.20
N GLY A 32 6.33 -10.23 -23.31
CA GLY A 32 5.66 -10.05 -24.60
C GLY A 32 5.16 -11.34 -25.26
N ASP A 33 5.09 -12.46 -24.54
CA ASP A 33 4.72 -13.78 -25.11
C ASP A 33 3.20 -13.94 -25.31
N SER A 34 2.69 -13.38 -26.42
CA SER A 34 1.29 -13.58 -26.81
C SER A 34 0.96 -15.04 -27.22
N ALA A 35 1.95 -15.89 -27.45
CA ALA A 35 1.73 -17.29 -27.83
C ALA A 35 1.23 -18.10 -26.63
N LEU A 36 1.78 -17.84 -25.43
CA LEU A 36 1.32 -18.46 -24.19
C LEU A 36 -0.14 -18.12 -23.89
N TRP A 37 -0.51 -16.84 -24.06
CA TRP A 37 -1.89 -16.40 -23.92
C TRP A 37 -2.86 -17.07 -24.90
N ARG A 38 -2.48 -17.17 -26.19
CA ARG A 38 -3.29 -17.90 -27.18
C ARG A 38 -3.48 -19.36 -26.82
N ARG A 39 -2.43 -20.00 -26.29
CA ARG A 39 -2.50 -21.38 -25.80
C ARG A 39 -3.45 -21.50 -24.61
N ALA A 40 -3.42 -20.55 -23.67
CA ALA A 40 -4.34 -20.52 -22.52
C ALA A 40 -5.81 -20.45 -22.98
N ILE A 41 -6.12 -19.57 -23.93
CA ILE A 41 -7.47 -19.48 -24.53
C ILE A 41 -7.88 -20.81 -25.19
N ALA A 42 -6.99 -21.43 -25.96
CA ALA A 42 -7.28 -22.69 -26.61
C ALA A 42 -7.54 -23.81 -25.59
N THR A 43 -6.72 -23.88 -24.53
CA THR A 43 -6.89 -24.85 -23.45
C THR A 43 -8.23 -24.65 -22.74
N ALA A 44 -8.60 -23.41 -22.39
CA ALA A 44 -9.87 -23.11 -21.74
C ALA A 44 -11.06 -23.52 -22.62
N ARG A 45 -11.04 -23.19 -23.91
CA ARG A 45 -12.10 -23.54 -24.86
C ARG A 45 -12.22 -25.05 -25.09
N SER A 46 -11.11 -25.80 -25.04
CA SER A 46 -11.15 -27.26 -25.16
C SER A 46 -11.72 -27.92 -23.89
N ALA A 47 -11.62 -27.27 -22.74
CA ALA A 47 -12.10 -27.81 -21.47
C ALA A 47 -13.62 -27.67 -21.30
N SER A 48 -14.22 -26.56 -21.77
CA SER A 48 -15.67 -26.34 -21.71
C SER A 48 -16.11 -25.25 -22.68
N SER A 49 -17.37 -25.33 -23.15
CA SER A 49 -18.03 -24.24 -23.88
C SER A 49 -18.42 -23.08 -22.96
N ASP A 50 -18.66 -23.36 -21.68
CA ASP A 50 -18.98 -22.37 -20.67
C ASP A 50 -17.70 -21.78 -20.13
N LEU A 51 -17.53 -20.45 -20.24
CA LEU A 51 -16.31 -19.76 -19.84
C LEU A 51 -16.59 -18.71 -18.75
N LEU A 52 -15.85 -18.83 -17.65
CA LEU A 52 -15.64 -17.77 -16.67
C LEU A 52 -14.28 -17.15 -16.95
N ILE A 53 -14.16 -15.85 -16.84
CA ILE A 53 -12.90 -15.14 -16.81
C ILE A 53 -12.68 -14.60 -15.40
N TRP A 54 -11.44 -14.63 -14.93
CA TRP A 54 -11.11 -14.23 -13.56
C TRP A 54 -9.70 -13.62 -13.48
N GLY A 55 -9.53 -12.80 -12.48
CA GLY A 55 -8.33 -12.06 -12.14
C GLY A 55 -8.63 -11.26 -10.89
N ASP A 56 -8.89 -9.95 -11.01
CA ASP A 56 -9.38 -9.10 -9.89
C ASP A 56 -10.76 -9.55 -9.38
N SER A 57 -11.58 -10.10 -10.28
CA SER A 57 -12.93 -10.58 -10.00
C SER A 57 -13.30 -11.74 -10.93
N ALA A 58 -14.29 -12.55 -10.54
CA ALA A 58 -14.82 -13.63 -11.37
C ALA A 58 -16.09 -13.19 -12.09
N ARG A 59 -16.10 -13.29 -13.43
CA ARG A 59 -17.21 -12.84 -14.29
C ARG A 59 -17.42 -13.78 -15.47
N SER A 60 -18.65 -13.88 -15.95
CA SER A 60 -18.94 -14.58 -17.20
C SER A 60 -18.57 -13.68 -18.38
N GLY A 61 -17.95 -14.23 -19.42
CA GLY A 61 -17.56 -13.45 -20.57
C GLY A 61 -16.65 -14.21 -21.51
N ASN A 62 -16.31 -13.56 -22.62
CA ASN A 62 -15.35 -14.09 -23.58
C ASN A 62 -13.92 -13.72 -23.15
N ALA A 63 -12.95 -14.54 -23.54
CA ALA A 63 -11.54 -14.22 -23.37
C ALA A 63 -11.20 -12.89 -24.07
N PRO A 64 -10.60 -11.93 -23.35
CA PRO A 64 -10.18 -10.68 -23.97
C PRO A 64 -9.04 -10.90 -24.98
N SER A 65 -8.88 -9.98 -25.92
CA SER A 65 -7.76 -10.03 -26.88
C SER A 65 -6.40 -9.88 -26.17
N VAL A 66 -6.37 -9.10 -25.10
CA VAL A 66 -5.20 -8.88 -24.23
C VAL A 66 -5.67 -8.96 -22.78
N PRO A 67 -5.06 -9.81 -21.93
CA PRO A 67 -5.35 -9.90 -20.52
C PRO A 67 -4.80 -8.64 -19.80
N ARG A 68 -5.58 -8.08 -18.87
CA ARG A 68 -5.27 -6.79 -18.25
C ARG A 68 -5.60 -6.71 -16.75
N ASP A 69 -6.19 -7.76 -16.19
CA ASP A 69 -6.50 -7.75 -14.75
C ASP A 69 -5.19 -7.61 -13.96
N VAL A 70 -5.21 -6.83 -12.88
CA VAL A 70 -4.02 -6.42 -12.13
C VAL A 70 -3.77 -7.24 -10.87
N ALA A 71 -4.56 -8.28 -10.68
CA ALA A 71 -4.42 -9.28 -9.63
C ALA A 71 -4.91 -10.66 -10.12
N THR A 72 -4.52 -11.71 -9.40
CA THR A 72 -4.94 -13.10 -9.69
C THR A 72 -5.49 -13.74 -8.42
N HIS A 73 -6.73 -13.33 -8.04
CA HIS A 73 -7.40 -13.82 -6.84
C HIS A 73 -8.31 -15.01 -7.14
N ALA A 74 -8.02 -16.16 -6.51
CA ALA A 74 -8.85 -17.36 -6.63
C ALA A 74 -10.10 -17.33 -5.76
N LEU A 75 -10.14 -16.53 -4.68
CA LEU A 75 -11.28 -16.46 -3.76
C LEU A 75 -12.59 -16.03 -4.44
N PRO A 76 -12.66 -14.94 -5.24
CA PRO A 76 -13.88 -14.56 -5.95
C PRO A 76 -14.34 -15.65 -6.94
N LEU A 77 -13.39 -16.39 -7.53
CA LEU A 77 -13.69 -17.51 -8.40
C LEU A 77 -14.30 -18.69 -7.62
N ALA A 78 -13.75 -19.01 -6.44
CA ALA A 78 -14.27 -20.07 -5.57
C ALA A 78 -15.70 -19.76 -5.11
N GLU A 79 -15.98 -18.54 -4.67
CA GLU A 79 -17.31 -18.08 -4.30
C GLU A 79 -18.30 -18.22 -5.47
N ARG A 80 -17.88 -17.83 -6.67
CA ARG A 80 -18.70 -17.97 -7.87
C ARG A 80 -18.98 -19.43 -8.23
N ALA A 81 -17.98 -20.29 -8.12
CA ALA A 81 -18.10 -21.73 -8.39
C ALA A 81 -19.07 -22.41 -7.42
N LEU A 82 -18.98 -22.06 -6.13
CA LEU A 82 -19.90 -22.54 -5.09
C LEU A 82 -21.34 -22.08 -5.35
N ALA A 83 -21.54 -20.82 -5.75
CA ALA A 83 -22.86 -20.29 -6.08
C ALA A 83 -23.49 -20.99 -7.30
N VAL A 84 -22.69 -21.38 -8.29
CA VAL A 84 -23.15 -22.10 -9.49
C VAL A 84 -23.27 -23.60 -9.25
N GLY A 85 -22.57 -24.15 -8.23
CA GLY A 85 -22.63 -25.58 -7.90
C GLY A 85 -21.95 -26.50 -8.92
N ARG A 86 -20.92 -26.02 -9.64
CA ARG A 86 -20.23 -26.78 -10.69
C ARG A 86 -18.71 -26.77 -10.47
N PRO A 87 -18.03 -27.89 -10.72
CA PRO A 87 -16.57 -27.94 -10.69
C PRO A 87 -15.96 -27.07 -11.80
N LEU A 88 -14.72 -26.62 -11.60
CA LEU A 88 -14.01 -25.77 -12.54
C LEU A 88 -12.79 -26.46 -13.13
N VAL A 89 -12.46 -26.09 -14.37
CA VAL A 89 -11.15 -26.29 -14.97
C VAL A 89 -10.47 -24.93 -15.08
N LEU A 90 -9.56 -24.65 -14.14
CA LEU A 90 -8.84 -23.39 -14.09
C LEU A 90 -7.65 -23.46 -15.04
N VAL A 91 -7.54 -22.47 -15.91
CA VAL A 91 -6.36 -22.28 -16.77
C VAL A 91 -5.66 -21.00 -16.31
N THR A 92 -4.43 -21.13 -15.82
CA THR A 92 -3.63 -20.05 -15.25
C THR A 92 -2.15 -20.26 -15.59
N ASP A 93 -1.33 -19.21 -15.50
CA ASP A 93 0.14 -19.34 -15.52
C ASP A 93 0.72 -19.87 -14.20
N GLY A 94 -0.14 -19.95 -13.18
CA GLY A 94 0.19 -20.53 -11.88
C GLY A 94 0.67 -19.53 -10.83
N GLU A 95 0.56 -18.24 -11.09
CA GLU A 95 1.01 -17.17 -10.20
C GLU A 95 -0.16 -16.51 -9.46
N LEU A 96 -0.74 -17.20 -8.48
CA LEU A 96 -1.89 -16.73 -7.74
C LEU A 96 -1.49 -15.87 -6.53
N ASP A 97 -2.29 -14.85 -6.23
CA ASP A 97 -2.11 -14.02 -5.03
C ASP A 97 -2.60 -14.75 -3.76
N ASP A 98 -3.60 -15.62 -3.88
CA ASP A 98 -4.23 -16.36 -2.79
C ASP A 98 -4.38 -17.87 -3.09
N PRO A 99 -3.30 -18.63 -3.34
CA PRO A 99 -3.35 -20.03 -3.79
C PRO A 99 -4.10 -20.96 -2.82
N THR A 100 -4.20 -20.60 -1.54
CA THR A 100 -4.93 -21.37 -0.53
C THR A 100 -6.44 -21.39 -0.79
N ALA A 101 -6.99 -20.38 -1.48
CA ALA A 101 -8.40 -20.31 -1.83
C ALA A 101 -8.84 -21.44 -2.78
N LEU A 102 -7.89 -22.08 -3.49
CA LEU A 102 -8.18 -23.24 -4.34
C LEU A 102 -8.76 -24.43 -3.55
N THR A 103 -8.48 -24.54 -2.27
CA THR A 103 -9.06 -25.59 -1.40
C THR A 103 -10.56 -25.44 -1.20
N SER A 104 -11.08 -24.22 -1.38
CA SER A 104 -12.52 -23.91 -1.26
C SER A 104 -13.31 -24.21 -2.54
N LEU A 105 -12.66 -24.59 -3.62
CA LEU A 105 -13.31 -24.95 -4.87
C LEU A 105 -14.14 -26.24 -4.71
N PRO A 106 -15.23 -26.41 -5.50
CA PRO A 106 -15.98 -27.63 -5.54
C PRO A 106 -15.12 -28.86 -5.88
N ALA A 107 -15.42 -30.00 -5.25
CA ALA A 107 -14.73 -31.26 -5.58
C ALA A 107 -14.90 -31.61 -7.06
N GLY A 108 -13.83 -32.12 -7.67
CA GLY A 108 -13.76 -32.37 -9.11
C GLY A 108 -13.24 -31.19 -9.92
N SER A 109 -12.89 -30.08 -9.26
CA SER A 109 -12.16 -28.97 -9.90
C SER A 109 -10.70 -29.36 -10.13
N ARG A 110 -10.10 -28.80 -11.17
CA ARG A 110 -8.68 -29.00 -11.50
C ARG A 110 -8.03 -27.72 -12.01
N VAL A 111 -6.74 -27.62 -11.83
CA VAL A 111 -5.91 -26.53 -12.37
C VAL A 111 -5.06 -27.06 -13.53
N GLU A 112 -5.02 -26.32 -14.61
CA GLU A 112 -4.12 -26.50 -15.76
C GLU A 112 -3.14 -25.31 -15.77
N VAL A 113 -1.90 -25.56 -15.39
CA VAL A 113 -0.86 -24.52 -15.32
C VAL A 113 -0.07 -24.48 -16.63
N LEU A 114 -0.01 -23.30 -17.22
CA LEU A 114 0.79 -22.97 -18.38
C LEU A 114 1.87 -21.96 -17.97
N ALA A 115 2.88 -22.42 -17.24
CA ALA A 115 3.90 -21.55 -16.67
C ALA A 115 4.77 -20.89 -17.75
N HIS A 116 5.24 -19.68 -17.46
CA HIS A 116 6.25 -18.98 -18.24
C HIS A 116 7.56 -19.81 -18.29
N ARG A 117 8.29 -19.65 -19.37
CA ARG A 117 9.65 -20.21 -19.45
C ARG A 117 10.60 -19.35 -18.64
N PRO A 118 11.55 -19.95 -17.89
CA PRO A 118 12.58 -19.18 -17.22
C PRO A 118 13.32 -18.27 -18.20
N ALA A 119 13.39 -16.99 -17.87
CA ALA A 119 14.06 -15.97 -18.67
C ALA A 119 14.84 -15.01 -17.76
N ILE A 120 15.78 -14.28 -18.34
CA ILE A 120 16.45 -13.18 -17.65
C ILE A 120 15.43 -12.05 -17.47
N ASP A 121 15.22 -11.64 -16.24
CA ASP A 121 14.26 -10.60 -15.86
C ASP A 121 14.80 -9.94 -14.59
N ALA A 122 15.01 -8.63 -14.61
CA ALA A 122 15.47 -7.84 -13.46
C ALA A 122 14.47 -6.71 -13.22
N ALA A 123 13.88 -6.63 -12.05
CA ALA A 123 12.86 -5.66 -11.74
C ALA A 123 13.22 -4.74 -10.58
N VAL A 124 12.70 -3.51 -10.61
CA VAL A 124 12.66 -2.63 -9.44
C VAL A 124 11.34 -2.86 -8.72
N ILE A 125 11.42 -3.38 -7.48
CA ILE A 125 10.23 -3.74 -6.71
C ILE A 125 9.83 -2.73 -5.65
N ALA A 126 10.81 -1.94 -5.15
CA ALA A 126 10.56 -0.85 -4.20
C ALA A 126 11.53 0.32 -4.41
N LEU A 127 11.02 1.52 -4.21
CA LEU A 127 11.76 2.78 -4.19
C LEU A 127 11.28 3.60 -2.99
N ASP A 128 12.15 3.74 -2.00
CA ASP A 128 11.94 4.56 -0.82
C ASP A 128 12.82 5.81 -0.92
N ALA A 129 12.21 6.97 -1.07
CA ALA A 129 12.86 8.24 -1.24
C ALA A 129 12.10 9.35 -0.50
N PRO A 130 12.77 10.45 -0.10
CA PRO A 130 12.11 11.60 0.52
C PRO A 130 11.01 12.17 -0.37
N ARG A 131 9.84 12.47 0.19
CA ARG A 131 8.74 13.14 -0.53
C ARG A 131 9.06 14.56 -0.95
N ALA A 132 10.00 15.19 -0.25
CA ALA A 132 10.43 16.55 -0.54
C ALA A 132 11.92 16.75 -0.22
N VAL A 133 12.61 17.48 -1.07
CA VAL A 133 14.03 17.80 -0.92
C VAL A 133 14.26 19.29 -1.13
N VAL A 134 15.33 19.82 -0.55
CA VAL A 134 15.82 21.16 -0.88
C VAL A 134 16.70 21.07 -2.13
N ALA A 135 16.51 21.99 -3.07
CA ALA A 135 17.35 22.08 -4.26
C ALA A 135 18.83 22.17 -3.88
N GLY A 136 19.66 21.37 -4.49
CA GLY A 136 21.10 21.33 -4.21
C GLY A 136 21.52 20.52 -2.98
N ASP A 137 20.58 20.01 -2.16
CA ASP A 137 20.94 19.13 -1.04
C ASP A 137 21.03 17.67 -1.50
N THR A 138 21.96 16.93 -0.91
CA THR A 138 22.09 15.49 -1.14
C THR A 138 21.04 14.75 -0.35
N PHE A 139 20.37 13.78 -0.98
CA PHE A 139 19.43 12.87 -0.35
C PHE A 139 19.77 11.41 -0.65
N GLU A 140 19.26 10.51 0.16
CA GLU A 140 19.39 9.06 -0.03
C GLU A 140 18.07 8.48 -0.53
N ALA A 141 18.16 7.57 -1.51
CA ALA A 141 17.07 6.74 -1.99
C ALA A 141 17.44 5.27 -1.83
N ARG A 142 16.56 4.49 -1.24
CA ARG A 142 16.70 3.04 -1.11
C ARG A 142 15.90 2.36 -2.21
N VAL A 143 16.58 1.55 -3.01
CA VAL A 143 15.98 0.85 -4.14
C VAL A 143 16.12 -0.64 -3.91
N THR A 144 15.01 -1.37 -3.92
CA THR A 144 15.03 -2.81 -3.87
C THR A 144 14.82 -3.37 -5.28
N VAL A 145 15.75 -4.20 -5.71
CA VAL A 145 15.75 -4.87 -7.00
C VAL A 145 15.65 -6.37 -6.81
N ARG A 146 15.09 -7.08 -7.81
CA ARG A 146 14.89 -8.53 -7.77
C ARG A 146 15.23 -9.14 -9.13
N ALA A 147 15.91 -10.29 -9.12
CA ALA A 147 16.04 -11.12 -10.30
C ALA A 147 14.87 -12.12 -10.38
N GLY A 148 14.49 -12.48 -11.60
CA GLY A 148 13.51 -13.51 -11.87
C GLY A 148 14.03 -14.93 -11.56
N GLU A 149 13.63 -15.91 -12.35
CA GLU A 149 14.03 -17.31 -12.14
C GLU A 149 15.49 -17.60 -12.50
N LEU A 150 16.09 -16.75 -13.32
CA LEU A 150 17.51 -16.82 -13.67
C LEU A 150 18.28 -15.72 -12.97
N ALA A 151 19.55 -16.00 -12.65
CA ALA A 151 20.45 -14.99 -12.13
C ALA A 151 20.77 -13.94 -13.21
N VAL A 152 20.92 -12.69 -12.80
CA VAL A 152 21.26 -11.56 -13.67
C VAL A 152 22.67 -11.11 -13.37
N ALA A 153 23.53 -11.07 -14.37
CA ALA A 153 24.91 -10.60 -14.26
C ALA A 153 25.10 -9.24 -14.97
N GLY A 154 25.93 -8.38 -14.41
CA GLY A 154 26.33 -7.12 -15.04
C GLY A 154 25.20 -6.12 -15.22
N ALA A 155 24.27 -6.02 -14.26
CA ALA A 155 23.21 -5.02 -14.30
C ALA A 155 23.70 -3.65 -13.84
N SER A 156 22.97 -2.60 -14.23
CA SER A 156 23.20 -1.22 -13.77
C SER A 156 21.91 -0.65 -13.21
N LEU A 157 22.00 -0.06 -12.03
CA LEU A 157 20.89 0.65 -11.39
C LEU A 157 21.13 2.15 -11.53
N LEU A 158 20.15 2.84 -12.10
CA LEU A 158 20.15 4.28 -12.31
C LEU A 158 19.10 4.92 -11.40
N LEU A 159 19.40 6.12 -10.89
CA LEU A 159 18.43 7.01 -10.27
C LEU A 159 18.31 8.25 -11.14
N ALA A 160 17.14 8.56 -11.64
CA ALA A 160 16.88 9.67 -12.52
C ALA A 160 15.85 10.63 -11.94
N ALA A 161 16.10 11.94 -12.01
CA ALA A 161 15.16 12.99 -11.66
C ALA A 161 14.66 13.66 -12.95
N GLY A 162 13.42 13.35 -13.32
CA GLY A 162 12.90 13.76 -14.62
C GLY A 162 13.62 13.07 -15.78
N SER A 163 14.43 13.81 -16.53
CA SER A 163 15.28 13.29 -17.62
C SER A 163 16.74 13.07 -17.19
N ASP A 164 17.13 13.61 -16.03
CA ASP A 164 18.54 13.72 -15.66
C ASP A 164 18.93 12.55 -14.77
N VAL A 165 19.96 11.81 -15.14
CA VAL A 165 20.53 10.75 -14.30
C VAL A 165 21.34 11.41 -13.20
N ILE A 166 20.93 11.20 -11.95
CA ILE A 166 21.53 11.81 -10.75
C ILE A 166 22.43 10.84 -9.96
N ALA A 167 22.28 9.54 -10.18
CA ALA A 167 23.16 8.52 -9.61
C ALA A 167 23.15 7.26 -10.47
N THR A 168 24.28 6.52 -10.44
CA THR A 168 24.43 5.23 -11.11
C THR A 168 25.20 4.28 -10.20
N MET A 169 24.76 3.02 -10.13
CA MET A 169 25.41 1.98 -9.36
C MET A 169 25.48 0.68 -10.16
N PRO A 170 26.66 0.12 -10.41
CA PRO A 170 26.79 -1.19 -11.02
C PRO A 170 26.36 -2.30 -10.04
N ILE A 171 25.79 -3.36 -10.59
CA ILE A 171 25.40 -4.56 -9.85
C ILE A 171 26.05 -5.76 -10.54
N ASP A 172 27.07 -6.34 -9.93
CA ASP A 172 27.82 -7.44 -10.52
C ASP A 172 26.93 -8.66 -10.76
N THR A 173 26.14 -9.05 -9.74
CA THR A 173 25.25 -10.20 -9.83
C THR A 173 24.02 -10.03 -8.93
N LEU A 174 22.84 -10.35 -9.46
CA LEU A 174 21.62 -10.59 -8.72
C LEU A 174 21.32 -12.09 -8.79
N ALA A 175 21.30 -12.76 -7.64
CA ALA A 175 21.01 -14.19 -7.59
C ALA A 175 19.53 -14.45 -7.91
N ALA A 176 19.26 -15.58 -8.56
CA ALA A 176 17.92 -15.99 -9.00
C ALA A 176 16.88 -15.95 -7.87
N GLY A 177 15.81 -15.20 -8.06
CA GLY A 177 14.70 -15.08 -7.11
C GLY A 177 15.00 -14.29 -5.83
N LEU A 178 16.20 -13.71 -5.68
CA LEU A 178 16.57 -12.94 -4.49
C LEU A 178 16.35 -11.44 -4.70
N GLU A 179 16.07 -10.78 -3.59
CA GLU A 179 15.94 -9.33 -3.49
C GLU A 179 17.21 -8.72 -2.91
N ARG A 180 17.59 -7.56 -3.42
CA ARG A 180 18.70 -6.78 -2.91
C ARG A 180 18.31 -5.32 -2.77
N THR A 181 18.46 -4.75 -1.58
CA THR A 181 18.25 -3.32 -1.33
C THR A 181 19.57 -2.58 -1.42
N LEU A 182 19.58 -1.54 -2.23
CA LEU A 182 20.72 -0.69 -2.53
C LEU A 182 20.39 0.76 -2.16
N THR A 183 21.37 1.49 -1.62
CA THR A 183 21.21 2.91 -1.28
C THR A 183 22.00 3.75 -2.29
N LEU A 184 21.27 4.63 -3.00
CA LEU A 184 21.86 5.60 -3.91
C LEU A 184 21.76 7.00 -3.29
N ARG A 185 22.79 7.82 -3.50
CA ARG A 185 22.79 9.23 -3.12
C ARG A 185 22.60 10.06 -4.35
N GLY A 186 21.62 10.94 -4.33
CA GLY A 186 21.30 11.83 -5.42
C GLY A 186 21.23 13.28 -4.96
N LYS A 187 21.30 14.18 -5.94
CA LYS A 187 21.14 15.61 -5.77
C LYS A 187 20.28 16.13 -6.92
N ILE A 188 19.31 16.96 -6.61
CA ILE A 188 18.46 17.60 -7.61
C ILE A 188 18.74 19.10 -7.58
N ASP A 189 19.27 19.63 -8.66
CA ASP A 189 19.56 21.06 -8.82
C ASP A 189 18.37 21.76 -9.52
N GLY A 190 18.16 23.03 -9.20
CA GLY A 190 17.15 23.88 -9.83
C GLY A 190 15.79 23.95 -9.11
N ALA A 191 15.00 24.96 -9.46
CA ALA A 191 13.73 25.29 -8.80
C ALA A 191 12.54 24.57 -9.46
N VAL A 192 12.59 23.25 -9.60
CA VAL A 192 11.46 22.45 -10.12
C VAL A 192 10.53 22.10 -8.96
N ARG A 193 9.27 22.52 -9.01
CA ARG A 193 8.31 22.31 -7.91
C ARG A 193 8.00 20.85 -7.62
N SER A 194 7.95 20.00 -8.65
CA SER A 194 7.73 18.55 -8.51
C SER A 194 8.45 17.82 -9.62
N VAL A 195 9.13 16.75 -9.29
CA VAL A 195 9.86 15.93 -10.24
C VAL A 195 9.51 14.45 -10.04
N SER A 196 9.46 13.69 -11.12
CA SER A 196 9.42 12.23 -11.07
C SER A 196 10.84 11.73 -10.78
N LEU A 197 11.03 11.08 -9.66
CA LEU A 197 12.23 10.34 -9.32
C LEU A 197 12.02 8.89 -9.70
N ALA A 198 12.82 8.39 -10.63
CA ALA A 198 12.70 7.02 -11.14
C ALA A 198 13.97 6.22 -10.83
N ALA A 199 13.81 5.04 -10.28
CA ALA A 199 14.83 4.02 -10.24
C ALA A 199 14.67 3.13 -11.48
N VAL A 200 15.74 2.92 -12.22
CA VAL A 200 15.74 2.14 -13.46
C VAL A 200 16.86 1.12 -13.38
N ILE A 201 16.52 -0.17 -13.52
CA ILE A 201 17.49 -1.25 -13.67
C ILE A 201 17.67 -1.56 -15.15
N THR A 202 18.86 -1.83 -15.58
CA THR A 202 19.16 -2.28 -16.95
C THR A 202 20.02 -3.53 -16.88
N ALA A 203 19.60 -4.57 -17.58
CA ALA A 203 20.31 -5.84 -17.66
C ALA A 203 20.33 -6.38 -19.09
N ALA A 204 21.43 -7.01 -19.47
CA ALA A 204 21.54 -7.62 -20.78
C ALA A 204 20.61 -8.85 -20.88
N GLY A 205 19.83 -8.91 -21.96
CA GLY A 205 18.91 -10.03 -22.19
C GLY A 205 17.60 -10.00 -21.38
N ASP A 206 17.33 -8.89 -20.67
CA ASP A 206 16.08 -8.68 -19.97
C ASP A 206 14.89 -8.71 -20.93
N VAL A 207 13.92 -9.59 -20.63
CA VAL A 207 12.75 -9.80 -21.49
C VAL A 207 11.56 -8.94 -21.11
N GLU A 208 11.52 -8.41 -19.86
CA GLU A 208 10.36 -7.64 -19.36
C GLU A 208 10.76 -6.25 -18.91
N ARG A 209 10.91 -5.35 -19.88
CA ARG A 209 11.38 -3.98 -19.62
C ARG A 209 10.37 -3.05 -18.93
N ARG A 210 9.10 -3.43 -18.82
CA ARG A 210 8.06 -2.60 -18.19
C ARG A 210 8.18 -2.61 -16.66
N ASN A 211 8.85 -3.61 -16.07
CA ASN A 211 9.10 -3.70 -14.64
C ASN A 211 10.49 -3.15 -14.23
N ASP A 212 11.33 -2.76 -15.20
CA ASP A 212 12.65 -2.18 -14.96
C ASP A 212 12.60 -0.83 -14.25
N THR A 213 11.47 -0.15 -14.30
CA THR A 213 11.33 1.22 -13.80
C THR A 213 10.26 1.30 -12.73
N LEU A 214 10.64 1.90 -11.59
CA LEU A 214 9.71 2.31 -10.56
C LEU A 214 9.94 3.77 -10.23
N ALA A 215 8.87 4.58 -10.23
CA ALA A 215 8.98 6.02 -10.02
C ALA A 215 8.15 6.49 -8.82
N THR A 216 8.60 7.58 -8.21
CA THR A 216 7.94 8.31 -7.13
C THR A 216 7.94 9.81 -7.40
N ALA A 217 7.03 10.55 -6.78
CA ALA A 217 6.98 12.00 -6.89
C ALA A 217 7.77 12.65 -5.76
N VAL A 218 8.68 13.56 -6.11
CA VAL A 218 9.47 14.33 -5.15
C VAL A 218 9.22 15.80 -5.35
N GLN A 219 8.93 16.53 -4.27
CA GLN A 219 8.85 17.99 -4.29
C GLN A 219 10.26 18.57 -4.11
N VAL A 220 10.62 19.55 -4.94
CA VAL A 220 11.89 20.27 -4.87
C VAL A 220 11.59 21.73 -4.54
N ALA A 221 12.14 22.25 -3.47
CA ALA A 221 11.95 23.62 -3.06
C ALA A 221 13.29 24.36 -2.91
N PRO A 222 13.34 25.68 -3.14
CA PRO A 222 14.56 26.45 -3.04
C PRO A 222 15.09 26.58 -1.60
N ALA A 223 14.21 26.40 -0.60
CA ALA A 223 14.55 26.46 0.81
C ALA A 223 13.81 25.41 1.62
N ALA A 224 14.30 25.11 2.81
CA ALA A 224 13.67 24.15 3.69
C ALA A 224 12.32 24.67 4.20
N GLY A 225 11.30 23.84 4.07
CA GLY A 225 9.96 24.09 4.63
C GLY A 225 9.85 23.66 6.08
N ALA A 226 10.70 22.72 6.52
CA ALA A 226 10.85 22.32 7.91
C ALA A 226 12.34 22.31 8.28
N VAL A 227 12.69 22.89 9.44
CA VAL A 227 14.06 22.93 9.95
C VAL A 227 14.11 22.33 11.33
N LEU A 228 14.93 21.30 11.51
CA LEU A 228 15.24 20.73 12.82
C LEU A 228 16.62 21.21 13.27
N ALA A 229 16.71 21.73 14.49
CA ALA A 229 17.97 22.01 15.15
C ALA A 229 18.04 21.24 16.47
N SER A 230 19.03 20.35 16.59
CA SER A 230 19.29 19.58 17.81
C SER A 230 20.53 20.11 18.51
N THR A 231 20.37 20.59 19.74
CA THR A 231 21.46 21.09 20.58
C THR A 231 22.20 19.98 21.31
N SER A 232 21.53 18.83 21.49
CA SER A 232 22.07 17.61 22.10
C SER A 232 21.59 16.40 21.32
N PRO A 233 22.22 16.07 20.17
CA PRO A 233 21.75 14.99 19.31
C PRO A 233 21.82 13.65 20.05
N ASP A 234 20.68 12.94 20.02
CA ASP A 234 20.46 11.64 20.62
C ASP A 234 19.67 10.71 19.69
N PHE A 235 19.22 9.59 20.21
CA PHE A 235 18.41 8.65 19.42
C PHE A 235 17.02 9.22 19.09
N ASP A 236 16.41 10.03 19.95
CA ASP A 236 15.11 10.64 19.65
C ASP A 236 15.20 11.59 18.45
N ALA A 237 16.23 12.45 18.40
CA ALA A 237 16.50 13.30 17.24
C ALA A 237 16.78 12.47 15.97
N ARG A 238 17.56 11.39 16.11
CA ARG A 238 17.92 10.51 14.97
C ARG A 238 16.69 9.84 14.35
N PHE A 239 15.79 9.30 15.17
CA PHE A 239 14.61 8.59 14.67
C PHE A 239 13.48 9.55 14.24
N LEU A 240 13.48 10.80 14.70
CA LEU A 240 12.49 11.80 14.31
C LEU A 240 12.61 12.21 12.84
N ILE A 241 13.81 12.34 12.31
CA ILE A 241 14.05 12.84 10.94
C ILE A 241 13.42 11.97 9.85
N PRO A 242 13.56 10.64 9.83
CA PRO A 242 12.92 9.80 8.82
C PRO A 242 11.39 9.95 8.81
N VAL A 243 10.78 10.04 9.99
CA VAL A 243 9.32 10.23 10.09
C VAL A 243 8.91 11.62 9.64
N LEU A 244 9.66 12.65 10.03
CA LEU A 244 9.41 14.01 9.57
C LEU A 244 9.46 14.09 8.03
N ARG A 245 10.49 13.53 7.41
CA ARG A 245 10.63 13.47 5.94
C ARG A 245 9.53 12.65 5.25
N GLY A 246 9.04 11.61 5.92
CA GLY A 246 7.96 10.76 5.40
C GLY A 246 6.56 11.34 5.60
N ALA A 247 6.31 12.03 6.72
CA ALA A 247 5.00 12.53 7.08
C ALA A 247 4.61 13.82 6.34
N ILE A 248 5.56 14.75 6.15
CA ILE A 248 5.26 16.05 5.56
C ILE A 248 5.77 16.17 4.12
N SER A 249 4.99 16.87 3.29
CA SER A 249 5.40 17.22 1.92
C SER A 249 6.21 18.52 1.87
N LEU A 250 7.01 18.79 2.89
CA LEU A 250 7.88 19.94 2.98
C LEU A 250 9.34 19.48 2.95
N PRO A 251 10.21 20.15 2.19
CA PRO A 251 11.64 19.88 2.23
C PRO A 251 12.17 20.11 3.64
N THR A 252 12.90 19.13 4.15
CA THR A 252 13.39 19.12 5.53
C THR A 252 14.90 19.25 5.56
N ARG A 253 15.39 20.17 6.40
CA ARG A 253 16.80 20.32 6.72
C ARG A 253 17.04 20.14 8.21
N ALA A 254 18.09 19.42 8.57
CA ALA A 254 18.42 19.18 9.98
C ALA A 254 19.85 19.62 10.29
N TYR A 255 20.04 20.14 11.49
CA TYR A 255 21.32 20.62 12.00
C TYR A 255 21.58 20.02 13.39
N TYR A 256 22.79 19.57 13.62
CA TYR A 256 23.25 19.01 14.88
C TYR A 256 24.37 19.82 15.47
N ARG A 257 24.27 20.20 16.72
CA ARG A 257 25.34 20.83 17.49
C ARG A 257 26.27 19.75 18.02
N VAL A 258 27.48 19.68 17.48
CA VAL A 258 28.49 18.70 17.86
C VAL A 258 29.43 19.20 18.94
N ALA A 259 29.55 20.52 19.08
CA ALA A 259 30.26 21.20 20.17
C ALA A 259 29.69 22.61 20.32
N PRO A 260 29.96 23.34 21.42
CA PRO A 260 29.57 24.74 21.58
C PRO A 260 29.98 25.58 20.35
N GLY A 261 29.02 26.25 19.72
CA GLY A 261 29.22 27.06 18.51
C GLY A 261 29.46 26.27 17.23
N THR A 262 29.57 24.94 17.26
CA THR A 262 29.89 24.11 16.11
C THR A 262 28.68 23.27 15.70
N TRP A 263 28.15 23.54 14.52
CA TRP A 263 27.02 22.85 13.95
C TRP A 263 27.38 22.07 12.69
N ARG A 264 26.68 20.98 12.45
CA ARG A 264 26.79 20.14 11.24
C ARG A 264 25.42 19.94 10.61
N GLN A 265 25.37 20.03 9.29
CA GLN A 265 24.15 19.70 8.54
C GLN A 265 24.02 18.18 8.39
N ASP A 266 22.82 17.67 8.58
CA ASP A 266 22.50 16.25 8.35
C ASP A 266 22.78 15.84 6.90
N GLY A 267 23.24 14.62 6.69
CA GLY A 267 23.58 14.04 5.39
C GLY A 267 24.96 14.43 4.90
N THR A 268 25.27 15.72 4.76
CA THR A 268 26.55 16.19 4.23
C THR A 268 27.63 16.33 5.29
N LEU A 269 27.25 16.47 6.56
CA LEU A 269 28.11 16.83 7.69
C LEU A 269 28.88 18.15 7.49
N ALA A 270 28.44 18.98 6.55
CA ALA A 270 29.03 20.28 6.30
C ALA A 270 28.95 21.17 7.56
N ALA A 271 30.02 21.95 7.78
CA ALA A 271 30.07 22.91 8.88
C ALA A 271 29.08 24.07 8.61
N VAL A 272 28.29 24.43 9.62
CA VAL A 272 27.32 25.53 9.54
C VAL A 272 27.51 26.43 10.74
N SER A 273 27.40 27.73 10.55
CA SER A 273 27.45 28.68 11.66
C SER A 273 26.14 28.67 12.45
N GLU A 274 26.22 28.96 13.75
CA GLU A 274 25.01 29.10 14.58
C GLU A 274 24.06 30.17 14.04
N GLN A 275 24.61 31.27 13.49
CA GLN A 275 23.81 32.33 12.89
C GLN A 275 22.99 31.79 11.69
N ALA A 276 23.60 30.95 10.84
CA ALA A 276 22.89 30.35 9.72
C ALA A 276 21.79 29.38 10.16
N VAL A 277 22.03 28.62 11.25
CA VAL A 277 20.99 27.75 11.85
C VAL A 277 19.84 28.58 12.38
N ARG A 278 20.11 29.69 13.11
CA ARG A 278 19.09 30.62 13.61
C ARG A 278 18.28 31.26 12.46
N ALA A 279 18.95 31.70 11.41
CA ALA A 279 18.30 32.26 10.23
C ALA A 279 17.38 31.23 9.55
N ALA A 280 17.85 30.00 9.38
CA ALA A 280 17.06 28.93 8.80
C ALA A 280 15.81 28.60 9.64
N LEU A 281 15.93 28.59 10.97
CA LEU A 281 14.79 28.40 11.87
C LEU A 281 13.79 29.56 11.77
N ALA A 282 14.27 30.82 11.73
CA ALA A 282 13.42 31.99 11.68
C ALA A 282 12.55 32.07 10.42
N GLU A 283 13.08 31.60 9.30
CA GLU A 283 12.38 31.59 8.00
C GLU A 283 11.53 30.34 7.78
N ALA A 284 11.77 29.26 8.55
CA ALA A 284 11.08 28.01 8.37
C ALA A 284 9.59 28.10 8.74
N PRO A 285 8.69 27.65 7.85
CA PRO A 285 7.28 27.46 8.17
C PRO A 285 7.02 26.50 9.33
N LEU A 286 7.92 25.52 9.52
CA LEU A 286 7.94 24.61 10.66
C LEU A 286 9.34 24.57 11.25
N ALA A 287 9.50 25.08 12.47
CA ALA A 287 10.75 24.97 13.23
C ALA A 287 10.63 23.88 14.29
N ILE A 288 11.67 23.06 14.41
CA ILE A 288 11.75 21.95 15.37
C ILE A 288 13.03 22.14 16.18
N LEU A 289 12.89 22.33 17.48
CA LEU A 289 14.01 22.44 18.41
C LEU A 289 14.09 21.21 19.28
N HIS A 290 15.21 20.53 19.26
CA HIS A 290 15.47 19.36 20.10
C HIS A 290 16.64 19.64 21.06
N GLY A 291 16.49 19.21 22.31
CA GLY A 291 17.48 19.39 23.35
C GLY A 291 17.27 20.66 24.18
N ASP A 292 18.34 21.39 24.46
CA ASP A 292 18.26 22.69 25.18
C ASP A 292 17.64 23.76 24.29
N THR A 293 16.34 23.94 24.42
CA THR A 293 15.59 24.92 23.65
C THR A 293 15.86 26.37 24.10
N ALA A 294 16.36 26.57 25.32
CA ALA A 294 16.67 27.91 25.87
C ALA A 294 17.82 28.57 25.11
N LEU A 295 18.70 27.79 24.47
CA LEU A 295 19.79 28.32 23.64
C LEU A 295 19.30 29.28 22.54
N PHE A 296 18.10 29.07 22.02
CA PHE A 296 17.53 29.88 20.94
C PHE A 296 16.69 31.06 21.43
N GLY A 297 16.58 31.27 22.75
CA GLY A 297 15.80 32.33 23.34
C GLY A 297 14.31 32.01 23.47
N ALA A 298 13.49 33.03 23.61
CA ALA A 298 12.06 32.86 23.80
C ALA A 298 11.40 32.23 22.54
N PRO A 299 10.45 31.30 22.69
CA PRO A 299 9.80 30.65 21.54
C PRO A 299 9.31 31.62 20.46
N ARG A 300 8.78 32.78 20.84
CA ARG A 300 8.24 33.78 19.90
C ARG A 300 9.28 34.38 18.97
N SER A 301 10.56 34.34 19.34
CA SER A 301 11.66 34.89 18.54
C SER A 301 12.29 33.88 17.60
N ILE A 302 11.94 32.61 17.69
CA ILE A 302 12.60 31.52 16.93
C ILE A 302 12.09 31.46 15.50
N THR A 303 10.78 31.46 15.30
CA THR A 303 10.15 31.39 13.98
C THR A 303 8.80 32.11 13.98
N LYS A 304 8.36 32.54 12.79
CA LYS A 304 6.98 33.00 12.55
C LYS A 304 6.02 31.86 12.25
N GLY A 305 6.53 30.71 11.88
CA GLY A 305 5.77 29.51 11.55
C GLY A 305 5.37 28.68 12.77
N SER A 306 4.92 27.47 12.52
CA SER A 306 4.63 26.47 13.56
C SER A 306 5.90 26.02 14.28
N LEU A 307 5.78 25.63 15.55
CA LEU A 307 6.92 25.29 16.38
C LEU A 307 6.72 23.96 17.10
N LEU A 308 7.72 23.10 17.02
CA LEU A 308 7.87 21.92 17.87
C LEU A 308 9.05 22.12 18.80
N LEU A 309 8.78 22.12 20.11
CA LEU A 309 9.79 22.12 21.17
C LEU A 309 9.92 20.71 21.72
N TYR A 310 11.02 20.07 21.46
CA TYR A 310 11.32 18.75 21.99
C TYR A 310 12.45 18.86 23.02
N ALA A 311 12.06 19.10 24.27
CA ALA A 311 12.98 19.17 25.39
C ALA A 311 13.05 17.82 26.08
N PRO A 312 14.10 17.00 25.86
CA PRO A 312 14.26 15.73 26.53
C PRO A 312 14.33 15.93 28.04
N SER A 313 13.71 15.01 28.76
CA SER A 313 13.70 15.08 30.22
C SER A 313 15.06 14.73 30.78
N ALA A 314 15.66 15.64 31.52
CA ALA A 314 16.85 15.40 32.35
C ALA A 314 16.51 14.86 33.75
N ASP A 315 15.24 15.02 34.23
CA ASP A 315 14.90 14.97 35.63
C ASP A 315 14.19 13.70 36.11
N THR A 316 14.00 12.71 35.26
CA THR A 316 13.18 11.56 35.66
C THR A 316 13.98 10.29 35.93
N LEU A 317 14.16 10.06 37.20
CA LEU A 317 14.44 8.76 37.78
C LEU A 317 13.15 7.93 37.79
N GLY A 318 12.84 7.18 36.73
CA GLY A 318 11.67 6.31 36.73
C GLY A 318 11.16 5.99 35.32
N GLU A 319 10.47 4.85 35.20
CA GLU A 319 9.82 4.42 33.96
C GLU A 319 8.37 4.93 33.93
N TRP A 320 8.03 5.67 32.88
CA TRP A 320 6.71 6.20 32.65
C TRP A 320 6.07 5.50 31.45
N TYR A 321 5.00 4.78 31.68
CA TYR A 321 4.29 4.05 30.63
C TYR A 321 3.31 4.97 29.90
N PRO A 322 3.27 4.95 28.57
CA PRO A 322 2.35 5.79 27.80
C PRO A 322 0.90 5.41 28.08
N VAL A 323 0.04 6.40 28.15
CA VAL A 323 -1.39 6.26 28.40
C VAL A 323 -2.15 7.14 27.42
N ALA A 324 -3.32 6.68 26.97
CA ALA A 324 -4.18 7.45 26.09
C ALA A 324 -4.51 8.82 26.69
N ALA A 325 -4.36 9.86 25.87
CA ALA A 325 -4.74 11.21 26.22
C ALA A 325 -6.24 11.46 26.00
N PRO A 326 -6.82 12.49 26.65
CA PRO A 326 -8.17 12.98 26.32
C PRO A 326 -8.29 13.39 24.84
N ALA A 327 -9.53 13.61 24.37
CA ALA A 327 -9.77 14.06 23.01
C ALA A 327 -8.98 15.33 22.69
N SER A 328 -8.24 15.30 21.60
CA SER A 328 -7.40 16.39 21.11
C SER A 328 -7.34 16.36 19.58
N PRO A 329 -6.77 17.36 18.91
CA PRO A 329 -6.68 17.38 17.44
C PRO A 329 -5.97 16.17 16.82
N ILE A 330 -5.11 15.47 17.57
CA ILE A 330 -4.35 14.31 17.08
C ILE A 330 -4.86 12.97 17.62
N THR A 331 -5.67 12.93 18.67
CA THR A 331 -6.07 11.67 19.33
C THR A 331 -6.98 10.79 18.48
N ALA A 332 -7.73 11.35 17.54
CA ALA A 332 -8.55 10.55 16.61
C ALA A 332 -7.70 9.60 15.75
N LEU A 333 -6.47 10.00 15.41
CA LEU A 333 -5.51 9.19 14.67
C LEU A 333 -4.86 8.10 15.55
N LEU A 334 -4.87 8.28 16.86
CA LEU A 334 -4.28 7.40 17.85
C LEU A 334 -5.26 6.33 18.37
N SER A 335 -6.47 6.28 17.83
CA SER A 335 -7.44 5.24 18.16
C SER A 335 -6.91 3.87 17.73
N GLY A 336 -6.90 2.91 18.66
CA GLY A 336 -6.37 1.56 18.38
C GLY A 336 -4.88 1.38 18.65
N VAL A 337 -4.15 2.41 19.09
CA VAL A 337 -2.76 2.24 19.53
C VAL A 337 -2.74 1.38 20.81
N PRO A 338 -1.99 0.26 20.84
CA PRO A 338 -1.90 -0.61 22.02
C PRO A 338 -0.92 -0.04 23.05
N TRP A 339 -1.36 0.96 23.79
CA TRP A 339 -0.54 1.72 24.76
C TRP A 339 0.23 0.82 25.73
N ASP A 340 -0.40 -0.27 26.19
CA ASP A 340 0.18 -1.20 27.18
C ASP A 340 1.39 -2.00 26.67
N SER A 341 1.56 -2.08 25.34
CA SER A 341 2.67 -2.80 24.71
C SER A 341 3.88 -1.91 24.39
N LEU A 342 3.75 -0.60 24.56
CA LEU A 342 4.79 0.34 24.18
C LEU A 342 5.88 0.44 25.26
N ALA A 343 7.11 0.76 24.84
CA ALA A 343 8.22 0.96 25.75
C ALA A 343 7.99 2.17 26.65
N PRO A 344 8.42 2.10 27.93
CA PRO A 344 8.30 3.24 28.84
C PRO A 344 9.20 4.40 28.40
N LEU A 345 8.82 5.58 28.86
CA LEU A 345 9.44 6.87 28.59
C LEU A 345 10.05 7.45 29.86
N SER A 346 10.93 8.42 29.70
CA SER A 346 11.27 9.39 30.73
C SER A 346 10.48 10.66 30.50
N VAL A 347 9.75 11.19 31.50
CA VAL A 347 8.84 12.33 31.31
C VAL A 347 9.14 13.44 32.28
N SER A 348 9.39 14.66 31.78
CA SER A 348 9.57 15.87 32.57
C SER A 348 8.28 16.33 33.21
N ALA A 349 8.38 16.97 34.36
CA ALA A 349 7.29 17.75 34.93
C ALA A 349 7.11 19.09 34.17
N GLY A 350 5.91 19.68 34.27
CA GLY A 350 5.68 21.05 33.80
C GLY A 350 5.40 21.23 32.30
N VAL A 351 5.10 20.18 31.58
CA VAL A 351 4.59 20.28 30.19
C VAL A 351 3.11 20.68 30.23
N HIS A 352 2.78 21.79 29.60
CA HIS A 352 1.42 22.35 29.57
C HIS A 352 1.07 22.82 28.16
N GLY A 353 -0.21 22.77 27.82
CA GLY A 353 -0.78 23.25 26.57
C GLY A 353 -2.30 23.35 26.64
N GLU A 354 -2.92 23.82 25.58
CA GLU A 354 -4.39 23.88 25.46
C GLU A 354 -5.00 22.48 25.28
N TRP A 355 -4.23 21.55 24.74
CA TRP A 355 -4.60 20.15 24.60
C TRP A 355 -3.44 19.20 24.92
N THR A 356 -3.78 17.97 25.25
CA THR A 356 -2.81 16.92 25.58
C THR A 356 -2.78 15.88 24.45
N GLY A 357 -1.59 15.58 23.93
CA GLY A 357 -1.37 14.57 22.88
C GLY A 357 -0.99 13.20 23.42
N LEU A 358 -0.24 13.18 24.54
CA LEU A 358 0.20 11.95 25.18
C LEU A 358 0.31 12.17 26.70
N LEU A 359 -0.22 11.21 27.45
CA LEU A 359 -0.02 11.08 28.89
C LEU A 359 0.94 9.92 29.18
N ALA A 360 1.56 9.97 30.34
CA ALA A 360 2.32 8.85 30.86
C ALA A 360 2.12 8.70 32.37
N ALA A 361 2.20 7.47 32.87
CA ALA A 361 2.02 7.12 34.28
C ALA A 361 3.09 6.12 34.70
N PRO A 362 3.56 6.17 35.96
CA PRO A 362 4.40 5.11 36.52
C PRO A 362 3.61 3.81 36.66
N ALA A 363 4.29 2.68 36.65
CA ALA A 363 3.63 1.41 36.92
C ALA A 363 2.96 1.41 38.31
N ARG A 364 1.69 1.01 38.34
CA ARG A 364 0.89 0.91 39.60
C ARG A 364 0.66 2.23 40.36
N SER A 365 0.72 3.37 39.69
CA SER A 365 0.43 4.70 40.26
C SER A 365 -0.73 5.36 39.53
N ALA A 366 -1.48 6.18 40.29
CA ALA A 366 -2.50 7.06 39.73
C ALA A 366 -1.92 8.38 39.19
N GLU A 367 -0.64 8.64 39.47
CA GLU A 367 0.03 9.85 38.96
C GLU A 367 0.07 9.82 37.44
N ARG A 368 -0.26 10.96 36.84
CA ARG A 368 -0.16 11.12 35.37
C ARG A 368 0.58 12.39 35.07
N ARG A 369 1.48 12.33 34.09
CA ARG A 369 2.19 13.49 33.54
C ARG A 369 1.86 13.67 32.09
N VAL A 370 1.83 14.91 31.67
CA VAL A 370 1.70 15.27 30.26
C VAL A 370 3.07 15.09 29.62
N ALA A 371 3.16 14.16 28.69
CA ALA A 371 4.36 13.90 27.90
C ALA A 371 4.42 14.77 26.63
N ILE A 372 3.24 15.02 26.02
CA ILE A 372 3.09 15.85 24.82
C ILE A 372 1.86 16.74 24.99
N ALA A 373 2.04 18.04 24.77
CA ALA A 373 0.98 19.03 24.77
C ALA A 373 1.08 19.94 23.55
N GLY A 374 -0.03 20.54 23.16
CA GLY A 374 -0.08 21.50 22.08
C GLY A 374 -0.95 22.71 22.39
N SER A 375 -0.70 23.79 21.67
CA SER A 375 -1.43 25.06 21.77
C SER A 375 -1.60 25.67 20.39
N GLU A 376 -2.74 26.32 20.17
CA GLU A 376 -3.09 26.99 18.91
C GLU A 376 -3.10 28.52 19.04
N SER A 377 -3.02 29.04 20.25
CA SER A 377 -3.04 30.49 20.54
C SER A 377 -1.88 31.22 19.85
N GLY A 378 -2.20 31.98 18.81
CA GLY A 378 -1.28 32.80 18.01
C GLY A 378 -0.50 32.04 16.96
N ARG A 379 -0.06 30.83 17.21
CA ARG A 379 0.54 29.90 16.28
C ARG A 379 0.50 28.48 16.83
N ARG A 380 0.52 27.48 15.97
CA ARG A 380 0.56 26.10 16.41
C ARG A 380 1.91 25.76 17.04
N THR A 381 1.85 25.32 18.27
CA THR A 381 3.04 24.93 19.03
C THR A 381 2.79 23.58 19.69
N VAL A 382 3.75 22.67 19.57
CA VAL A 382 3.76 21.39 20.31
C VAL A 382 4.98 21.37 21.21
N ILE A 383 4.78 20.91 22.43
CA ILE A 383 5.84 20.71 23.42
C ILE A 383 5.90 19.22 23.75
N VAL A 384 7.08 18.64 23.60
CA VAL A 384 7.40 17.27 23.96
C VAL A 384 8.38 17.31 25.13
N GLY A 385 7.95 16.86 26.29
CA GLY A 385 8.76 16.76 27.49
C GLY A 385 9.03 15.31 27.88
N ALA A 386 9.29 14.47 26.88
CA ALA A 386 9.57 13.07 27.06
C ALA A 386 10.82 12.65 26.30
N SER A 387 11.54 11.65 26.80
CA SER A 387 12.66 11.01 26.12
C SER A 387 12.41 9.51 25.98
N GLY A 388 12.97 8.89 24.95
CA GLY A 388 12.89 7.46 24.74
C GLY A 388 11.77 7.01 23.79
N LEU A 389 11.08 7.93 23.11
CA LEU A 389 10.13 7.64 22.05
C LEU A 389 10.77 6.84 20.90
N TRP A 390 12.06 7.05 20.64
CA TRP A 390 12.83 6.30 19.64
C TRP A 390 12.77 4.78 19.85
N ARG A 391 12.58 4.29 21.09
CA ARG A 391 12.47 2.85 21.40
C ARG A 391 11.29 2.21 20.70
N TRP A 392 10.20 2.96 20.48
CA TRP A 392 9.03 2.47 19.75
C TRP A 392 9.37 2.22 18.28
N ALA A 393 10.02 3.20 17.64
CA ALA A 393 10.49 3.04 16.26
C ALA A 393 11.51 1.90 16.12
N PHE A 394 12.45 1.80 17.07
CA PHE A 394 13.50 0.77 17.05
C PHE A 394 12.96 -0.65 17.20
N ARG A 395 11.90 -0.85 17.99
CA ARG A 395 11.24 -2.16 18.11
C ARG A 395 10.55 -2.61 16.82
N GLY A 396 10.13 -1.69 15.97
CA GLY A 396 9.38 -1.99 14.75
C GLY A 396 7.99 -2.57 15.01
N GLY A 397 7.37 -3.14 13.97
CA GLY A 397 6.03 -3.70 14.04
C GLY A 397 5.02 -2.72 14.62
N VAL A 398 4.09 -3.19 15.46
CA VAL A 398 3.02 -2.38 16.05
C VAL A 398 3.55 -1.16 16.84
N SER A 399 4.73 -1.29 17.49
CA SER A 399 5.35 -0.16 18.21
C SER A 399 5.89 0.89 17.23
N GLY A 400 6.48 0.46 16.12
CA GLY A 400 6.93 1.36 15.05
C GLY A 400 5.76 2.08 14.37
N ASP A 401 4.65 1.38 14.15
CA ASP A 401 3.42 1.96 13.60
C ASP A 401 2.83 3.01 14.56
N ALA A 402 2.83 2.75 15.86
CA ALA A 402 2.40 3.70 16.87
C ALA A 402 3.27 4.96 16.88
N TYR A 403 4.60 4.81 16.75
CA TYR A 403 5.54 5.93 16.62
C TYR A 403 5.26 6.77 15.38
N ALA A 404 5.12 6.13 14.23
CA ALA A 404 4.84 6.80 12.96
C ALA A 404 3.48 7.52 12.98
N THR A 405 2.46 6.90 13.58
CA THR A 405 1.11 7.48 13.72
C THR A 405 1.12 8.70 14.64
N LEU A 406 1.80 8.63 15.78
CA LEU A 406 1.91 9.75 16.72
C LEU A 406 2.58 10.96 16.06
N TRP A 407 3.76 10.76 15.50
CA TRP A 407 4.51 11.85 14.88
C TRP A 407 3.85 12.35 13.59
N GLY A 408 3.27 11.46 12.80
CA GLY A 408 2.48 11.82 11.63
C GLY A 408 1.33 12.75 11.99
N GLY A 409 0.55 12.42 13.02
CA GLY A 409 -0.54 13.27 13.53
C GLY A 409 -0.07 14.62 14.04
N ILE A 410 1.07 14.68 14.75
CA ILE A 410 1.67 15.94 15.23
C ILE A 410 2.11 16.81 14.04
N PHE A 411 2.80 16.25 13.07
CA PHE A 411 3.28 17.01 11.91
C PHE A 411 2.15 17.44 11.00
N ASP A 412 1.16 16.60 10.77
CA ASP A 412 -0.05 16.96 10.01
C ASP A 412 -0.77 18.14 10.68
N TRP A 413 -0.92 18.11 11.99
CA TRP A 413 -1.54 19.21 12.72
C TRP A 413 -0.72 20.49 12.65
N LEU A 414 0.61 20.42 12.84
CA LEU A 414 1.49 21.60 12.78
C LEU A 414 1.53 22.25 11.39
N THR A 415 1.28 21.48 10.32
CA THR A 415 1.34 21.95 8.94
C THR A 415 -0.02 22.17 8.28
N ALA A 416 -1.13 21.89 8.97
CA ALA A 416 -2.49 21.85 8.40
C ALA A 416 -3.05 23.22 7.93
N GLU A 417 -2.41 24.34 8.24
CA GLU A 417 -2.89 25.69 7.84
C GLU A 417 -2.50 26.11 6.42
N ARG A 418 -2.00 25.20 5.59
CA ARG A 418 -1.72 25.52 4.20
C ARG A 418 -2.89 25.08 3.31
N PRO A 419 -3.86 25.96 3.01
CA PRO A 419 -4.93 25.62 2.09
C PRO A 419 -4.31 25.31 0.72
N ASP A 420 -4.57 24.13 0.22
CA ASP A 420 -4.22 23.77 -1.15
C ASP A 420 -5.23 24.49 -2.08
N SER A 421 -4.72 25.43 -2.87
CA SER A 421 -5.56 26.23 -3.78
C SER A 421 -6.06 25.44 -4.99
N ARG A 422 -5.60 24.22 -5.20
CA ARG A 422 -6.00 23.39 -6.32
C ARG A 422 -7.42 22.85 -6.12
N ALA A 423 -8.23 22.91 -7.17
CA ALA A 423 -9.64 22.49 -7.12
C ALA A 423 -9.80 20.97 -6.89
N ALA A 424 -8.88 20.17 -7.38
CA ALA A 424 -8.81 18.72 -7.13
C ALA A 424 -7.36 18.23 -7.13
N LEU A 425 -7.11 17.13 -6.42
CA LEU A 425 -5.81 16.48 -6.35
C LEU A 425 -5.99 14.97 -6.41
N PRO A 426 -5.06 14.22 -7.01
CA PRO A 426 -4.99 12.80 -6.79
C PRO A 426 -4.90 12.52 -5.28
N ALA A 427 -5.70 11.60 -4.77
CA ALA A 427 -5.61 11.17 -3.36
C ALA A 427 -4.24 10.54 -3.10
N ASP A 428 -3.77 9.76 -4.06
CA ASP A 428 -2.45 9.17 -4.10
C ASP A 428 -1.71 9.70 -5.34
N ALA A 429 -0.56 10.33 -5.14
CA ALA A 429 0.28 10.83 -6.25
C ALA A 429 0.96 9.71 -7.04
N ILE A 430 0.94 8.49 -6.51
CA ILE A 430 1.58 7.29 -7.07
C ILE A 430 0.54 6.17 -7.05
N VAL A 431 0.22 5.65 -8.22
CA VAL A 431 -0.70 4.54 -8.44
C VAL A 431 -0.07 3.51 -9.37
N ARG A 432 -0.72 2.39 -9.60
CA ARG A 432 -0.29 1.40 -10.59
C ARG A 432 -1.25 1.35 -11.77
N ALA A 433 -0.75 0.93 -12.92
CA ALA A 433 -1.57 0.71 -14.10
C ALA A 433 -2.64 -0.35 -13.81
N GLY A 434 -3.89 -0.03 -14.12
CA GLY A 434 -5.07 -0.83 -13.81
C GLY A 434 -5.80 -0.40 -12.55
N ASP A 435 -5.16 0.32 -11.62
CA ASP A 435 -5.84 0.88 -10.46
C ASP A 435 -6.71 2.07 -10.87
N ARG A 436 -7.93 2.16 -10.31
CA ARG A 436 -8.75 3.37 -10.42
C ARG A 436 -8.09 4.50 -9.67
N ILE A 437 -8.09 5.69 -10.26
CA ILE A 437 -7.48 6.87 -9.64
C ILE A 437 -8.52 7.57 -8.78
N ARG A 438 -8.22 7.69 -7.51
CA ARG A 438 -9.04 8.42 -6.55
C ARG A 438 -8.60 9.87 -6.48
N TRP A 439 -9.56 10.78 -6.49
CA TRP A 439 -9.36 12.22 -6.43
C TRP A 439 -10.01 12.78 -5.19
N ARG A 440 -9.32 13.63 -4.47
CA ARG A 440 -9.88 14.43 -3.38
C ARG A 440 -10.17 15.83 -3.87
N ARG A 441 -11.25 16.39 -3.39
CA ARG A 441 -11.62 17.78 -3.65
C ARG A 441 -10.68 18.72 -2.91
N GLY A 442 -10.29 19.84 -3.52
CA GLY A 442 -9.57 20.92 -2.86
C GLY A 442 -10.50 21.86 -2.09
N THR A 443 -10.02 23.06 -1.79
CA THR A 443 -10.76 24.06 -0.98
C THR A 443 -11.92 24.76 -1.70
N GLY A 444 -12.06 24.55 -3.02
CA GLY A 444 -13.13 25.14 -3.82
C GLY A 444 -14.52 24.62 -3.50
N SER A 445 -15.57 25.37 -3.89
CA SER A 445 -16.99 24.99 -3.72
C SER A 445 -17.56 24.13 -4.83
N ASP A 446 -16.85 24.00 -5.96
CA ASP A 446 -17.36 23.36 -7.16
C ASP A 446 -17.54 21.85 -6.99
N THR A 447 -18.70 21.32 -7.33
CA THR A 447 -18.99 19.90 -7.33
C THR A 447 -18.51 19.19 -8.59
N LEU A 448 -18.29 19.95 -9.67
CA LEU A 448 -17.74 19.49 -10.95
C LEU A 448 -16.39 20.17 -11.19
N VAL A 449 -15.33 19.38 -11.22
CA VAL A 449 -13.97 19.86 -11.48
C VAL A 449 -13.43 19.24 -12.75
N ARG A 450 -12.93 20.07 -13.66
CA ARG A 450 -12.23 19.61 -14.86
C ARG A 450 -10.74 19.48 -14.57
N VAL A 451 -10.18 18.31 -14.89
CA VAL A 451 -8.75 17.99 -14.76
C VAL A 451 -8.19 17.78 -16.16
N GLU A 452 -7.22 18.57 -16.53
CA GLU A 452 -6.41 18.34 -17.73
C GLU A 452 -5.28 17.37 -17.36
N LEU A 453 -5.20 16.26 -18.07
CA LEU A 453 -4.17 15.22 -17.90
C LEU A 453 -3.25 15.23 -19.11
N ARG A 454 -1.96 15.40 -18.89
CA ARG A 454 -0.96 15.29 -19.94
C ARG A 454 0.12 14.29 -19.54
N ARG A 455 0.23 13.22 -20.31
CA ARG A 455 1.35 12.28 -20.14
C ARG A 455 2.65 12.96 -20.58
N ARG A 456 3.70 12.77 -19.81
CA ARG A 456 5.01 13.32 -20.14
C ARG A 456 5.53 12.69 -21.45
N GLY A 457 5.93 13.54 -22.41
CA GLY A 457 6.32 13.12 -23.75
C GLY A 457 5.21 13.23 -24.78
N ASP A 458 3.94 13.36 -24.37
CA ASP A 458 2.83 13.50 -25.28
C ASP A 458 2.50 14.99 -25.52
N ALA A 459 2.21 15.34 -26.77
CA ALA A 459 1.79 16.69 -27.13
C ALA A 459 0.32 16.96 -26.78
N ARG A 460 -0.49 15.89 -26.66
CA ARG A 460 -1.93 15.96 -26.41
C ARG A 460 -2.23 15.81 -24.92
N ALA A 461 -3.19 16.60 -24.45
CA ALA A 461 -3.77 16.47 -23.12
C ALA A 461 -5.20 15.93 -23.20
N ASP A 462 -5.56 15.08 -22.29
CA ASP A 462 -6.92 14.58 -22.09
C ASP A 462 -7.60 15.37 -20.99
N THR A 463 -8.93 15.47 -21.03
CA THR A 463 -9.71 16.17 -20.01
C THR A 463 -10.63 15.20 -19.29
N LEU A 464 -10.53 15.13 -17.97
CA LEU A 464 -11.45 14.41 -17.10
C LEU A 464 -12.43 15.37 -16.43
N ALA A 465 -13.68 14.92 -16.30
CA ALA A 465 -14.70 15.61 -15.50
C ALA A 465 -14.92 14.82 -14.21
N LEU A 466 -14.56 15.41 -13.07
CA LEU A 466 -14.70 14.81 -11.76
C LEU A 466 -15.93 15.35 -11.03
N HIS A 467 -16.80 14.46 -10.57
CA HIS A 467 -17.98 14.80 -9.79
C HIS A 467 -17.76 14.47 -8.32
N PHE A 468 -17.87 15.48 -7.44
CA PHE A 468 -17.75 15.32 -6.00
C PHE A 468 -19.11 15.45 -5.33
N ALA A 469 -19.59 14.39 -4.67
CA ALA A 469 -20.87 14.38 -3.97
C ALA A 469 -20.90 15.27 -2.71
N GLY A 470 -19.73 15.71 -2.22
CA GLY A 470 -19.61 16.58 -1.05
C GLY A 470 -18.17 17.05 -0.79
N PRO A 471 -17.94 17.89 0.21
CA PRO A 471 -16.61 18.49 0.48
C PRO A 471 -15.51 17.49 0.77
N ARG A 472 -15.86 16.35 1.38
CA ARG A 472 -14.92 15.25 1.73
C ARG A 472 -15.10 14.03 0.83
N ALA A 473 -15.98 14.09 -0.20
CA ALA A 473 -16.18 12.98 -1.11
C ALA A 473 -14.94 12.78 -1.98
N LEU A 474 -14.66 11.53 -2.30
CA LEU A 474 -13.70 11.15 -3.33
C LEU A 474 -14.44 10.99 -4.66
N ALA A 475 -13.82 11.42 -5.73
CA ALA A 475 -14.20 11.07 -7.09
C ALA A 475 -13.26 10.00 -7.63
N GLU A 476 -13.72 9.15 -8.52
CA GLU A 476 -12.91 8.13 -9.17
C GLU A 476 -12.86 8.37 -10.67
N SER A 477 -11.73 8.08 -11.28
CA SER A 477 -11.56 8.01 -12.73
C SER A 477 -11.04 6.65 -13.17
N GLU A 478 -11.19 6.39 -14.46
CA GLU A 478 -10.70 5.16 -15.08
C GLU A 478 -9.17 5.03 -14.90
N PRO A 479 -8.66 3.79 -14.91
CA PRO A 479 -7.23 3.52 -14.89
C PRO A 479 -6.49 4.20 -16.06
N LEU A 480 -5.23 4.56 -15.82
CA LEU A 480 -4.32 5.08 -16.84
C LEU A 480 -3.21 4.08 -17.14
N ASP A 481 -2.64 4.18 -18.33
CA ASP A 481 -1.43 3.46 -18.70
C ASP A 481 -0.22 3.93 -17.88
N ALA A 482 0.77 3.06 -17.71
CA ALA A 482 1.99 3.40 -16.97
C ALA A 482 2.70 4.61 -17.61
N GLY A 483 3.08 5.56 -16.76
CA GLY A 483 3.73 6.80 -17.18
C GLY A 483 3.68 7.88 -16.11
N THR A 484 4.30 9.00 -16.41
CA THR A 484 4.27 10.21 -15.57
C THR A 484 3.30 11.21 -16.21
N TYR A 485 2.33 11.66 -15.43
CA TYR A 485 1.29 12.59 -15.87
C TYR A 485 1.38 13.91 -15.10
N GLU A 486 1.29 15.00 -15.82
CA GLU A 486 1.00 16.31 -15.24
C GLU A 486 -0.51 16.50 -15.22
N THR A 487 -1.07 16.74 -14.04
CA THR A 487 -2.49 17.04 -13.85
C THR A 487 -2.64 18.53 -13.61
N ARG A 488 -3.46 19.21 -14.39
CA ARG A 488 -3.70 20.64 -14.26
C ARG A 488 -5.16 20.89 -13.93
N VAL A 489 -5.40 21.71 -12.92
CA VAL A 489 -6.72 22.12 -12.43
C VAL A 489 -6.72 23.61 -12.14
N SER A 490 -7.90 24.19 -11.89
CA SER A 490 -7.98 25.53 -11.32
C SER A 490 -7.21 25.59 -10.00
N GLY A 491 -6.34 26.57 -9.85
CA GLY A 491 -5.48 26.76 -8.66
C GLY A 491 -4.12 26.07 -8.73
N GLY A 492 -3.80 25.30 -9.77
CA GLY A 492 -2.44 24.75 -9.93
C GLY A 492 -2.33 23.41 -10.64
N SER A 493 -1.15 22.84 -10.60
CA SER A 493 -0.83 21.53 -11.17
C SER A 493 -0.31 20.57 -10.12
N SER A 494 -0.40 19.26 -10.41
CA SER A 494 0.23 18.20 -9.63
C SER A 494 0.81 17.14 -10.55
N LEU A 495 1.69 16.32 -9.98
CA LEU A 495 2.27 15.18 -10.65
C LEU A 495 1.51 13.92 -10.23
N LEU A 496 1.13 13.10 -11.19
CA LEU A 496 0.58 11.77 -10.97
C LEU A 496 1.49 10.76 -11.66
N ILE A 497 1.96 9.78 -10.90
CA ILE A 497 2.82 8.72 -11.40
C ILE A 497 2.03 7.43 -11.43
N VAL A 498 1.98 6.81 -12.60
CA VAL A 498 1.37 5.50 -12.82
C VAL A 498 2.49 4.52 -13.11
N ASN A 499 2.82 3.68 -12.14
CA ASN A 499 3.82 2.63 -12.30
C ASN A 499 3.20 1.41 -13.01
N ALA A 500 4.03 0.53 -13.56
CA ALA A 500 3.57 -0.72 -14.12
C ALA A 500 2.83 -1.58 -13.09
N THR A 501 1.90 -2.43 -13.54
CA THR A 501 1.19 -3.36 -12.66
C THR A 501 2.14 -4.35 -11.99
N ARG A 502 1.78 -4.83 -10.81
CA ARG A 502 2.55 -5.84 -10.07
C ARG A 502 2.58 -7.19 -10.79
N GLU A 503 1.62 -7.46 -11.66
CA GLU A 503 1.55 -8.68 -12.45
C GLU A 503 2.74 -8.84 -13.41
N LEU A 504 3.44 -7.75 -13.74
CA LEU A 504 4.65 -7.80 -14.56
C LEU A 504 5.93 -8.05 -13.75
N LEU A 505 5.86 -8.03 -12.41
CA LEU A 505 7.03 -8.34 -11.59
C LEU A 505 7.39 -9.83 -11.71
N PRO A 506 8.69 -10.18 -11.62
CA PRO A 506 9.11 -11.57 -11.68
C PRO A 506 8.52 -12.36 -10.51
N ARG A 507 7.72 -13.35 -10.84
CA ARG A 507 7.08 -14.28 -9.89
C ARG A 507 7.37 -15.72 -10.34
N ARG A 508 7.15 -16.67 -9.46
CA ARG A 508 7.18 -18.11 -9.76
C ARG A 508 5.79 -18.68 -9.60
N ALA A 509 5.47 -19.63 -10.46
CA ALA A 509 4.25 -20.41 -10.29
C ALA A 509 4.22 -21.03 -8.88
N ASN A 510 3.17 -20.72 -8.12
CA ASN A 510 2.95 -21.20 -6.75
C ASN A 510 1.88 -22.29 -6.67
N VAL A 511 1.29 -22.66 -7.82
CA VAL A 511 0.38 -23.79 -7.97
C VAL A 511 0.88 -24.72 -9.08
N ARG A 512 0.40 -25.96 -9.06
CA ARG A 512 0.77 -26.99 -10.05
C ARG A 512 -0.47 -27.56 -10.69
N THR A 513 -0.33 -28.05 -11.92
CA THR A 513 -1.38 -28.79 -12.61
C THR A 513 -1.83 -29.99 -11.78
N GLY A 514 -3.14 -30.12 -11.57
CA GLY A 514 -3.68 -31.22 -10.79
C GLY A 514 -5.10 -30.98 -10.30
N ALA A 515 -5.63 -31.96 -9.57
CA ALA A 515 -6.92 -31.85 -8.92
C ALA A 515 -6.82 -30.86 -7.73
N VAL A 516 -7.84 -30.03 -7.59
CA VAL A 516 -7.97 -29.05 -6.50
C VAL A 516 -9.41 -29.07 -5.97
N GLY A 517 -9.62 -28.48 -4.81
CA GLY A 517 -10.93 -28.39 -4.17
C GLY A 517 -11.15 -29.50 -3.15
N GLY A 518 -11.76 -29.11 -2.04
CA GLY A 518 -12.10 -29.99 -0.92
C GLY A 518 -13.54 -29.84 -0.46
N ALA A 519 -14.29 -28.89 -1.06
CA ALA A 519 -15.70 -28.72 -0.76
C ALA A 519 -16.51 -29.97 -1.17
N ALA A 520 -17.60 -30.25 -0.46
CA ALA A 520 -18.44 -31.41 -0.73
C ALA A 520 -18.78 -31.51 -2.22
N PRO A 521 -18.74 -32.73 -2.80
CA PRO A 521 -18.96 -32.89 -4.23
C PRO A 521 -20.37 -32.40 -4.58
N PHE A 522 -20.42 -31.48 -5.54
CA PHE A 522 -21.67 -31.08 -6.18
C PHE A 522 -22.10 -32.17 -7.17
N GLY A 523 -23.33 -32.44 -7.22
CA GLY A 523 -23.97 -33.40 -8.13
C GLY A 523 -25.29 -33.78 -7.58
N ASP A 524 -26.30 -33.73 -8.42
CA ASP A 524 -27.63 -34.18 -8.06
C ASP A 524 -27.56 -35.70 -7.90
N GLN A 525 -27.54 -36.16 -6.65
CA GLN A 525 -27.65 -37.59 -6.41
C GLN A 525 -29.13 -37.91 -6.47
N PRO A 526 -29.57 -38.75 -7.44
CA PRO A 526 -30.98 -39.15 -7.51
C PRO A 526 -31.43 -39.65 -6.14
N ARG A 527 -32.55 -39.21 -5.71
CA ARG A 527 -33.15 -39.63 -4.44
C ARG A 527 -34.19 -40.69 -4.73
N LEU A 528 -34.48 -41.56 -3.76
CA LEU A 528 -35.49 -42.61 -3.94
C LEU A 528 -36.83 -42.04 -4.40
N ARG A 529 -37.20 -40.85 -3.97
CA ARG A 529 -38.44 -40.17 -4.38
C ARG A 529 -38.49 -39.78 -5.86
N ASP A 530 -37.34 -39.66 -6.53
CA ASP A 530 -37.27 -39.26 -7.95
C ASP A 530 -37.59 -40.43 -8.89
N PHE A 531 -37.65 -41.65 -8.35
CA PHE A 531 -37.97 -42.86 -9.12
C PHE A 531 -39.45 -43.16 -9.06
N HIS A 532 -40.23 -42.66 -10.01
CA HIS A 532 -41.67 -42.80 -10.09
C HIS A 532 -42.15 -44.25 -10.03
N TRP A 533 -41.38 -45.21 -10.54
CA TRP A 533 -41.74 -46.64 -10.50
C TRP A 533 -41.82 -47.21 -9.07
N ILE A 534 -41.11 -46.62 -8.09
CA ILE A 534 -41.18 -47.04 -6.69
C ILE A 534 -42.56 -46.75 -6.11
N TYR A 535 -43.15 -45.61 -6.51
CA TYR A 535 -44.53 -45.28 -6.11
C TYR A 535 -45.56 -46.22 -6.73
N LEU A 536 -45.36 -46.62 -8.02
CA LEU A 536 -46.20 -47.60 -8.68
C LEU A 536 -46.09 -48.97 -8.01
N LEU A 537 -44.89 -49.39 -7.59
CA LEU A 537 -44.65 -50.64 -6.89
C LEU A 537 -45.31 -50.63 -5.50
N LEU A 538 -45.21 -49.51 -4.77
CA LEU A 538 -45.90 -49.30 -3.49
C LEU A 538 -47.43 -49.36 -3.66
N LEU A 539 -47.95 -48.68 -4.66
CA LEU A 539 -49.38 -48.70 -4.98
C LEU A 539 -49.82 -50.13 -5.34
N GLY A 540 -49.07 -50.83 -6.16
CA GLY A 540 -49.33 -52.24 -6.50
C GLY A 540 -49.31 -53.17 -5.28
N ALA A 541 -48.32 -52.97 -4.38
CA ALA A 541 -48.30 -53.75 -3.11
C ALA A 541 -49.51 -53.49 -2.19
N LEU A 542 -49.91 -52.22 -2.09
CA LEU A 542 -51.09 -51.85 -1.33
C LEU A 542 -52.37 -52.43 -1.94
N CYS A 543 -52.50 -52.41 -3.28
CA CYS A 543 -53.62 -53.05 -3.98
C CYS A 543 -53.58 -54.55 -3.80
N ALA A 544 -52.47 -55.22 -3.87
CA ALA A 544 -52.31 -56.64 -3.62
C ALA A 544 -52.63 -57.00 -2.19
N GLU A 545 -52.17 -56.23 -1.21
CA GLU A 545 -52.54 -56.40 0.19
C GLU A 545 -54.05 -56.25 0.41
N TRP A 546 -54.68 -55.25 -0.19
CA TRP A 546 -56.13 -55.03 -0.13
C TRP A 546 -56.92 -56.19 -0.72
N LEU A 547 -56.48 -56.67 -1.90
CA LEU A 547 -57.12 -57.86 -2.55
C LEU A 547 -56.95 -59.10 -1.71
N LEU A 548 -55.79 -59.38 -1.13
CA LEU A 548 -55.53 -60.50 -0.24
C LEU A 548 -56.44 -60.45 1.04
N ARG A 549 -56.53 -59.31 1.68
CA ARG A 549 -57.35 -59.06 2.83
C ARG A 549 -58.81 -59.32 2.48
N ARG A 550 -59.29 -58.87 1.33
CA ARG A 550 -60.64 -59.10 0.84
C ARG A 550 -60.87 -60.55 0.52
N HIS A 551 -59.94 -61.30 -0.04
CA HIS A 551 -60.04 -62.71 -0.35
C HIS A 551 -60.03 -63.61 0.91
N THR A 552 -59.27 -63.22 1.91
CA THR A 552 -59.19 -63.94 3.21
C THR A 552 -60.24 -63.53 4.21
N GLY A 553 -61.17 -62.64 3.86
CA GLY A 553 -62.27 -62.23 4.73
C GLY A 553 -61.88 -61.35 5.92
N LEU A 554 -60.64 -60.89 5.95
CA LEU A 554 -60.15 -59.93 6.93
C LEU A 554 -60.58 -58.51 6.52
N ARG A 555 -61.44 -57.88 7.32
CA ARG A 555 -61.87 -56.47 7.15
C ARG A 555 -60.81 -55.48 7.62
#